data_bf80c7433154a77709ad6ce3dd30fc18
#
_entry.id   bf80c7433154a77709ad6ce3dd30fc18
#
_cell.length_a   1.000
_cell.length_b   1.000
_cell.length_c   1.000
_cell.angle_alpha   90.00
_cell.angle_beta   90.00
_cell.angle_gamma   90.00
#
_symmetry.space_group_name_H-M   'P 1'
#
loop_
_entity.id
_entity.type
_entity.pdbx_description
1 polymer ?
#
loop_
_entity_poly.entity_id
_entity_poly.type
_entity_poly.pdbx_seq_one_letter_code
_entity_poly.pdbx_strand_id
1 'polypeptide(L)'
;MKLARREKILVYLTLLLIIGIVIVQFVVFPFMAERDRLIANVRYKSNALKELFTLKHEFDIVQHKANAAKEKMARRQRNFSLYSFLEKVASEAGLKSHVEKMQDNSAKKDKDSPYKVASVEMKLKDVTLEQLSPFLYKIEKSKNNLTIGKIVIKEQTKNEGYINVSLKVMTIET
;
A
#
# COMPACT_ATOMS: atom_id res chain seq x y z
N MET A 1 72.07 18.95 44.84
CA MET A 1 71.23 20.16 44.87
C MET A 1 70.18 19.98 45.97
N LYS A 2 70.25 20.82 47.05
CA LYS A 2 69.28 20.74 48.13
C LYS A 2 68.16 21.68 47.78
N LEU A 3 67.03 21.14 47.25
CA LEU A 3 65.84 21.93 46.96
C LEU A 3 65.30 22.58 48.24
N ALA A 4 65.03 23.87 48.19
CA ALA A 4 64.42 24.61 49.27
C ALA A 4 63.03 24.02 49.62
N ARG A 5 62.60 24.12 50.87
CA ARG A 5 61.31 23.54 51.31
C ARG A 5 60.13 23.97 50.45
N ARG A 6 60.18 25.16 49.90
CA ARG A 6 59.13 25.71 49.03
C ARG A 6 59.10 25.02 47.65
N GLU A 7 60.24 24.65 47.09
CA GLU A 7 60.36 23.94 45.82
C GLU A 7 59.82 22.50 45.91
N LYS A 8 60.07 21.85 47.03
CA LYS A 8 59.55 20.50 47.28
C LYS A 8 57.99 20.49 47.33
N ILE A 9 57.37 21.48 47.95
CA ILE A 9 55.92 21.63 48.00
C ILE A 9 55.33 21.83 46.58
N LEU A 10 55.98 22.68 45.79
CA LEU A 10 55.59 22.92 44.41
C LEU A 10 55.64 21.63 43.54
N VAL A 11 56.70 20.84 43.69
CA VAL A 11 56.88 19.56 42.99
C VAL A 11 55.80 18.55 43.40
N TYR A 12 55.47 18.46 44.71
CA TYR A 12 54.41 17.58 45.16
C TYR A 12 53.01 18.02 44.64
N LEU A 13 52.78 19.33 44.60
CA LEU A 13 51.51 19.88 44.11
C LEU A 13 51.33 19.61 42.59
N THR A 14 52.39 19.79 41.80
CA THR A 14 52.35 19.46 40.36
C THR A 14 52.20 17.96 40.10
N LEU A 15 52.85 17.10 40.89
CA LEU A 15 52.73 15.66 40.79
C LEU A 15 51.30 15.20 41.13
N LEU A 16 50.69 15.76 42.16
CA LEU A 16 49.33 15.48 42.58
C LEU A 16 48.33 15.91 41.47
N LEU A 17 48.56 17.04 40.85
CA LEU A 17 47.73 17.54 39.75
C LEU A 17 47.83 16.63 38.52
N ILE A 18 49.03 16.16 38.17
CA ILE A 18 49.24 15.21 37.05
C ILE A 18 48.52 13.89 37.34
N ILE A 19 48.66 13.37 38.54
CA ILE A 19 47.95 12.11 38.94
C ILE A 19 46.43 12.31 38.84
N GLY A 20 45.90 13.46 39.26
CA GLY A 20 44.49 13.77 39.16
C GLY A 20 43.99 13.78 37.69
N ILE A 21 44.76 14.39 36.80
CA ILE A 21 44.44 14.41 35.35
C ILE A 21 44.45 12.98 34.76
N VAL A 22 45.44 12.16 35.11
CA VAL A 22 45.54 10.78 34.64
C VAL A 22 44.37 9.93 35.13
N ILE A 23 43.94 10.09 36.36
CA ILE A 23 42.77 9.39 36.89
C ILE A 23 41.51 9.80 36.13
N VAL A 24 41.28 11.09 35.93
CA VAL A 24 40.12 11.59 35.16
C VAL A 24 40.11 11.06 33.73
N GLN A 25 41.28 11.11 33.08
CA GLN A 25 41.40 10.69 31.69
C GLN A 25 41.28 9.17 31.49
N PHE A 26 41.79 8.37 32.42
CA PHE A 26 41.80 6.90 32.28
C PHE A 26 40.60 6.21 32.92
N VAL A 27 39.94 6.82 33.90
CA VAL A 27 38.79 6.21 34.60
C VAL A 27 37.47 6.83 34.15
N VAL A 28 37.37 8.16 34.11
CA VAL A 28 36.09 8.83 33.82
C VAL A 28 35.72 8.78 32.32
N PHE A 29 36.71 9.00 31.46
CA PHE A 29 36.47 8.99 30.01
C PHE A 29 36.00 7.63 29.47
N PRO A 30 36.63 6.47 29.75
CA PRO A 30 36.17 5.20 29.25
C PRO A 30 34.79 4.82 29.78
N PHE A 31 34.50 5.17 31.03
CA PHE A 31 33.19 4.89 31.65
C PHE A 31 32.03 5.63 30.97
N MET A 32 32.26 6.86 30.56
CA MET A 32 31.27 7.63 29.79
C MET A 32 31.08 7.10 28.36
N ALA A 33 32.14 6.67 27.70
CA ALA A 33 32.08 6.13 26.34
C ALA A 33 31.34 4.78 26.25
N GLU A 34 31.47 3.93 27.26
CA GLU A 34 30.69 2.68 27.31
C GLU A 34 29.20 2.90 27.54
N ARG A 35 28.86 3.90 28.37
CA ARG A 35 27.47 4.26 28.62
C ARG A 35 26.78 4.77 27.34
N ASP A 36 27.45 5.59 26.56
CA ASP A 36 26.90 6.12 25.30
C ASP A 36 26.73 5.03 24.26
N ARG A 37 27.63 4.05 24.18
CA ARG A 37 27.50 2.86 23.32
C ARG A 37 26.30 2.00 23.69
N LEU A 38 26.08 1.79 25.00
CA LEU A 38 24.92 1.02 25.46
C LEU A 38 23.60 1.70 25.13
N ILE A 39 23.52 3.01 25.35
CA ILE A 39 22.33 3.81 25.01
C ILE A 39 22.08 3.81 23.49
N ALA A 40 23.12 3.96 22.67
CA ALA A 40 23.01 3.90 21.22
C ALA A 40 22.54 2.52 20.74
N ASN A 41 23.05 1.44 21.31
CA ASN A 41 22.63 0.07 21.00
C ASN A 41 21.16 -0.19 21.36
N VAL A 42 20.71 0.31 22.53
CA VAL A 42 19.30 0.18 22.94
C VAL A 42 18.39 0.96 21.99
N ARG A 43 18.77 2.19 21.61
CA ARG A 43 18.03 2.99 20.63
C ARG A 43 17.96 2.30 19.26
N TYR A 44 19.08 1.78 18.76
CA TYR A 44 19.11 1.06 17.50
C TYR A 44 18.19 -0.16 17.51
N LYS A 45 18.27 -1.00 18.56
CA LYS A 45 17.39 -2.16 18.71
C LYS A 45 15.92 -1.76 18.86
N SER A 46 15.63 -0.69 19.58
CA SER A 46 14.26 -0.17 19.72
C SER A 46 13.69 0.33 18.39
N ASN A 47 14.49 1.02 17.60
CA ASN A 47 14.07 1.49 16.27
C ASN A 47 13.87 0.33 15.29
N ALA A 48 14.78 -0.66 15.29
CA ALA A 48 14.63 -1.87 14.51
C ALA A 48 13.36 -2.66 14.88
N LEU A 49 13.04 -2.75 16.16
CA LEU A 49 11.79 -3.35 16.63
C LEU A 49 10.56 -2.60 16.11
N LYS A 50 10.56 -1.26 16.17
CA LYS A 50 9.45 -0.45 15.65
C LYS A 50 9.24 -0.69 14.15
N GLU A 51 10.33 -0.73 13.40
CA GLU A 51 10.29 -1.01 11.95
C GLU A 51 9.71 -2.39 11.66
N LEU A 52 10.14 -3.41 12.40
CA LEU A 52 9.57 -4.77 12.29
C LEU A 52 8.07 -4.80 12.62
N PHE A 53 7.62 -4.08 13.65
CA PHE A 53 6.20 -4.00 13.96
C PHE A 53 5.40 -3.31 12.86
N THR A 54 5.94 -2.26 12.24
CA THR A 54 5.30 -1.57 11.12
C THR A 54 5.18 -2.49 9.91
N LEU A 55 6.28 -3.16 9.53
CA LEU A 55 6.27 -4.15 8.44
C LEU A 55 5.29 -5.29 8.70
N LYS A 56 5.26 -5.81 9.94
CA LYS A 56 4.31 -6.86 10.32
C LYS A 56 2.88 -6.37 10.16
N HIS A 57 2.57 -5.16 10.60
CA HIS A 57 1.23 -4.59 10.48
C HIS A 57 0.82 -4.42 9.00
N GLU A 58 1.72 -3.92 8.16
CA GLU A 58 1.49 -3.83 6.71
C GLU A 58 1.26 -5.20 6.08
N PHE A 59 2.06 -6.19 6.45
CA PHE A 59 1.90 -7.58 6.00
C PHE A 59 0.54 -8.16 6.41
N ASP A 60 0.14 -7.98 7.66
CA ASP A 60 -1.15 -8.45 8.18
C ASP A 60 -2.32 -7.80 7.42
N ILE A 61 -2.25 -6.49 7.12
CA ILE A 61 -3.26 -5.80 6.32
C ILE A 61 -3.37 -6.39 4.92
N VAL A 62 -2.23 -6.61 4.25
CA VAL A 62 -2.20 -7.20 2.90
C VAL A 62 -2.74 -8.63 2.92
N GLN A 63 -2.37 -9.42 3.92
CA GLN A 63 -2.83 -10.79 4.08
C GLN A 63 -4.35 -10.87 4.35
N HIS A 64 -4.87 -9.99 5.21
CA HIS A 64 -6.31 -9.89 5.44
C HIS A 64 -7.08 -9.50 4.17
N LYS A 65 -6.58 -8.54 3.40
CA LYS A 65 -7.17 -8.18 2.10
C LYS A 65 -7.14 -9.34 1.11
N ALA A 66 -6.03 -10.07 1.03
CA ALA A 66 -5.89 -11.25 0.17
C ALA A 66 -6.84 -12.38 0.58
N ASN A 67 -6.97 -12.65 1.87
CA ASN A 67 -7.89 -13.67 2.37
C ASN A 67 -9.36 -13.28 2.15
N ALA A 68 -9.73 -12.02 2.38
CA ALA A 68 -11.07 -11.53 2.06
C ALA A 68 -11.39 -11.63 0.56
N ALA A 69 -10.42 -11.37 -0.31
CA ALA A 69 -10.56 -11.58 -1.74
C ALA A 69 -10.75 -13.05 -2.10
N LYS A 70 -9.98 -13.97 -1.50
CA LYS A 70 -10.13 -15.43 -1.68
C LYS A 70 -11.49 -15.93 -1.22
N GLU A 71 -11.99 -15.45 -0.08
CA GLU A 71 -13.33 -15.84 0.40
C GLU A 71 -14.43 -15.33 -0.53
N LYS A 72 -14.33 -14.10 -1.03
CA LYS A 72 -15.28 -13.60 -2.04
C LYS A 72 -15.26 -14.42 -3.32
N MET A 73 -14.07 -14.89 -3.74
CA MET A 73 -13.93 -15.78 -4.89
C MET A 73 -14.54 -17.15 -4.63
N ALA A 74 -14.34 -17.74 -3.45
CA ALA A 74 -14.90 -19.06 -3.09
C ALA A 74 -16.44 -19.05 -3.04
N ARG A 75 -17.05 -17.90 -2.71
CA ARG A 75 -18.50 -17.70 -2.71
C ARG A 75 -19.10 -17.42 -4.09
N ARG A 76 -18.26 -17.28 -5.12
CA ARG A 76 -18.68 -17.01 -6.49
C ARG A 76 -19.34 -18.25 -7.09
N GLN A 77 -20.43 -18.08 -7.83
CA GLN A 77 -21.04 -19.16 -8.58
C GLN A 77 -20.06 -19.72 -9.61
N ARG A 78 -19.94 -21.05 -9.69
CA ARG A 78 -18.97 -21.75 -10.56
C ARG A 78 -19.13 -21.43 -12.06
N ASN A 79 -20.29 -20.93 -12.48
CA ASN A 79 -20.61 -20.58 -13.87
C ASN A 79 -20.84 -19.07 -14.06
N PHE A 80 -20.15 -18.22 -13.31
CA PHE A 80 -20.31 -16.79 -13.45
C PHE A 80 -19.68 -16.30 -14.77
N SER A 81 -20.48 -15.73 -15.65
CA SER A 81 -20.04 -15.03 -16.85
C SER A 81 -20.11 -13.52 -16.63
N LEU A 82 -18.98 -12.84 -16.75
CA LEU A 82 -18.90 -11.37 -16.64
C LEU A 82 -19.75 -10.70 -17.71
N TYR A 83 -19.74 -11.27 -18.93
CA TYR A 83 -20.55 -10.78 -20.05
C TYR A 83 -22.04 -10.79 -19.72
N SER A 84 -22.56 -11.95 -19.32
CA SER A 84 -23.99 -12.13 -19.01
C SER A 84 -24.42 -11.27 -17.79
N PHE A 85 -23.53 -11.10 -16.83
CA PHE A 85 -23.79 -10.24 -15.68
C PHE A 85 -23.95 -8.77 -16.11
N LEU A 86 -23.00 -8.26 -16.92
CA LEU A 86 -23.06 -6.86 -17.40
C LEU A 86 -24.28 -6.63 -18.28
N GLU A 87 -24.64 -7.58 -19.15
CA GLU A 87 -25.85 -7.50 -19.97
C GLU A 87 -27.11 -7.42 -19.08
N LYS A 88 -27.20 -8.24 -18.04
CA LYS A 88 -28.31 -8.21 -17.08
C LYS A 88 -28.41 -6.87 -16.36
N VAL A 89 -27.27 -6.37 -15.83
CA VAL A 89 -27.22 -5.08 -15.11
C VAL A 89 -27.55 -3.92 -16.03
N ALA A 90 -27.09 -3.94 -17.27
CA ALA A 90 -27.44 -2.94 -18.28
C ALA A 90 -28.93 -2.96 -18.60
N SER A 91 -29.53 -4.14 -18.71
CA SER A 91 -30.98 -4.29 -18.92
C SER A 91 -31.78 -3.73 -17.73
N GLU A 92 -31.37 -4.04 -16.50
CA GLU A 92 -32.00 -3.55 -15.27
C GLU A 92 -31.86 -2.04 -15.05
N ALA A 93 -30.79 -1.44 -15.62
CA ALA A 93 -30.58 0.00 -15.59
C ALA A 93 -31.23 0.74 -16.78
N GLY A 94 -31.95 0.04 -17.64
CA GLY A 94 -32.58 0.62 -18.85
C GLY A 94 -31.57 0.98 -19.94
N LEU A 95 -30.34 0.49 -19.87
CA LEU A 95 -29.25 0.80 -20.81
C LEU A 95 -29.14 -0.20 -21.97
N LYS A 96 -29.96 -1.22 -22.04
CA LYS A 96 -29.88 -2.28 -23.07
C LYS A 96 -29.92 -1.73 -24.49
N SER A 97 -30.79 -0.75 -24.76
CA SER A 97 -30.91 -0.09 -26.06
C SER A 97 -29.75 0.86 -26.40
N HIS A 98 -28.99 1.25 -25.39
CA HIS A 98 -27.86 2.16 -25.50
C HIS A 98 -26.50 1.44 -25.66
N VAL A 99 -26.49 0.09 -25.56
CA VAL A 99 -25.28 -0.70 -25.78
C VAL A 99 -24.95 -0.75 -27.27
N GLU A 100 -23.92 -0.01 -27.66
CA GLU A 100 -23.42 -0.01 -29.06
C GLU A 100 -22.57 -1.26 -29.32
N LYS A 101 -21.69 -1.60 -28.41
CA LYS A 101 -20.77 -2.73 -28.51
C LYS A 101 -20.42 -3.30 -27.16
N MET A 102 -20.42 -4.61 -27.07
CA MET A 102 -19.93 -5.35 -25.91
C MET A 102 -18.99 -6.45 -26.39
N GLN A 103 -17.76 -6.42 -25.91
CA GLN A 103 -16.71 -7.34 -26.36
C GLN A 103 -16.09 -8.03 -25.16
N ASP A 104 -16.14 -9.36 -25.21
CA ASP A 104 -15.46 -10.20 -24.24
C ASP A 104 -13.98 -10.32 -24.65
N ASN A 105 -13.11 -9.77 -23.85
CA ASN A 105 -11.67 -9.92 -24.01
C ASN A 105 -11.20 -10.99 -23.01
N SER A 106 -11.66 -12.22 -23.22
CA SER A 106 -11.29 -13.37 -22.39
C SER A 106 -9.79 -13.50 -22.24
N ALA A 107 -9.39 -13.67 -21.01
CA ALA A 107 -8.07 -13.62 -20.45
C ALA A 107 -6.95 -14.15 -21.35
N LYS A 108 -6.11 -13.29 -21.81
CA LYS A 108 -4.71 -13.65 -22.04
C LYS A 108 -4.11 -13.89 -20.66
N LYS A 109 -3.75 -15.16 -20.39
CA LYS A 109 -3.01 -15.53 -19.19
C LYS A 109 -1.72 -14.70 -19.19
N ASP A 110 -1.64 -13.73 -18.33
CA ASP A 110 -0.41 -12.97 -18.12
C ASP A 110 0.62 -13.98 -17.60
N LYS A 111 1.79 -14.05 -18.24
CA LYS A 111 2.82 -15.07 -17.93
C LYS A 111 3.30 -15.00 -16.47
N ASP A 112 3.12 -13.84 -15.85
CA ASP A 112 3.60 -13.55 -14.49
C ASP A 112 2.49 -13.59 -13.41
N SER A 113 1.22 -13.84 -13.79
CA SER A 113 0.11 -13.93 -12.85
C SER A 113 -0.43 -15.36 -12.71
N PRO A 114 -0.57 -15.89 -11.50
CA PRO A 114 -1.19 -17.20 -11.27
C PRO A 114 -2.71 -17.18 -11.56
N TYR A 115 -3.31 -16.00 -11.76
CA TYR A 115 -4.73 -15.80 -11.95
C TYR A 115 -5.06 -15.41 -13.38
N LYS A 116 -6.15 -15.96 -13.92
CA LYS A 116 -6.73 -15.52 -15.18
C LYS A 116 -7.59 -14.27 -14.93
N VAL A 117 -7.42 -13.24 -15.73
CA VAL A 117 -8.23 -12.02 -15.65
C VAL A 117 -9.18 -12.01 -16.83
N ALA A 118 -10.48 -12.15 -16.60
CA ALA A 118 -11.49 -11.89 -17.63
C ALA A 118 -11.80 -10.40 -17.67
N SER A 119 -11.93 -9.84 -18.85
CA SER A 119 -12.31 -8.45 -19.04
C SER A 119 -13.35 -8.30 -20.15
N VAL A 120 -14.32 -7.43 -19.91
CA VAL A 120 -15.35 -7.07 -20.89
C VAL A 120 -15.26 -5.57 -21.12
N GLU A 121 -15.18 -5.19 -22.40
CA GLU A 121 -15.31 -3.81 -22.84
C GLU A 121 -16.71 -3.55 -23.36
N MET A 122 -17.36 -2.52 -22.81
CA MET A 122 -18.69 -2.09 -23.19
C MET A 122 -18.65 -0.64 -23.67
N LYS A 123 -19.28 -0.37 -24.79
CA LYS A 123 -19.52 1.00 -25.27
C LYS A 123 -21.01 1.30 -25.21
N LEU A 124 -21.33 2.37 -24.54
CA LEU A 124 -22.67 2.91 -24.40
C LEU A 124 -22.75 4.22 -25.16
N LYS A 125 -23.84 4.41 -25.87
CA LYS A 125 -24.11 5.61 -26.67
C LYS A 125 -25.41 6.25 -26.24
N ASP A 126 -25.44 7.58 -26.25
CA ASP A 126 -26.62 8.38 -25.93
C ASP A 126 -27.23 8.08 -24.55
N VAL A 127 -26.38 8.03 -23.51
CA VAL A 127 -26.75 7.72 -22.12
C VAL A 127 -26.77 8.98 -21.29
N THR A 128 -27.71 9.08 -20.34
CA THR A 128 -27.72 10.16 -19.34
C THR A 128 -26.91 9.76 -18.10
N LEU A 129 -26.43 10.75 -17.34
CA LEU A 129 -25.76 10.50 -16.07
C LEU A 129 -26.65 9.80 -15.04
N GLU A 130 -27.98 10.09 -15.11
CA GLU A 130 -28.96 9.44 -14.22
C GLU A 130 -29.09 7.94 -14.49
N GLN A 131 -28.93 7.50 -15.73
CA GLN A 131 -28.94 6.08 -16.11
C GLN A 131 -27.58 5.41 -15.82
N LEU A 132 -26.49 6.13 -16.03
CA LEU A 132 -25.13 5.61 -15.83
C LEU A 132 -24.82 5.37 -14.35
N SER A 133 -25.22 6.28 -13.47
CA SER A 133 -24.90 6.22 -12.03
C SER A 133 -25.37 4.92 -11.35
N PRO A 134 -26.64 4.49 -11.45
CA PRO A 134 -27.10 3.25 -10.85
C PRO A 134 -26.47 2.01 -11.50
N PHE A 135 -26.13 2.08 -12.79
CA PHE A 135 -25.42 1.02 -13.47
C PHE A 135 -24.02 0.80 -12.90
N LEU A 136 -23.22 1.86 -12.75
CA LEU A 136 -21.89 1.80 -12.14
C LEU A 136 -21.96 1.34 -10.67
N TYR A 137 -22.93 1.85 -9.92
CA TYR A 137 -23.15 1.45 -8.52
C TYR A 137 -23.41 -0.06 -8.39
N LYS A 138 -24.25 -0.64 -9.25
CA LYS A 138 -24.53 -2.08 -9.25
C LYS A 138 -23.29 -2.91 -9.57
N ILE A 139 -22.43 -2.45 -10.47
CA ILE A 139 -21.17 -3.12 -10.80
C ILE A 139 -20.24 -3.09 -9.58
N GLU A 140 -20.05 -1.93 -8.97
CA GLU A 140 -19.14 -1.73 -7.84
C GLU A 140 -19.57 -2.50 -6.59
N LYS A 141 -20.87 -2.51 -6.30
CA LYS A 141 -21.47 -3.24 -5.17
C LYS A 141 -21.67 -4.73 -5.41
N SER A 142 -21.30 -5.23 -6.59
CA SER A 142 -21.40 -6.64 -6.92
C SER A 142 -20.57 -7.52 -5.98
N LYS A 143 -21.16 -8.63 -5.56
CA LYS A 143 -20.46 -9.67 -4.76
C LYS A 143 -19.44 -10.47 -5.58
N ASN A 144 -19.36 -10.25 -6.89
CA ASN A 144 -18.55 -11.05 -7.81
C ASN A 144 -17.11 -10.54 -7.99
N ASN A 145 -16.63 -9.66 -7.13
CA ASN A 145 -15.28 -9.10 -7.17
C ASN A 145 -14.93 -8.46 -8.52
N LEU A 146 -15.81 -7.56 -8.97
CA LEU A 146 -15.64 -6.82 -10.20
C LEU A 146 -14.82 -5.55 -9.94
N THR A 147 -13.99 -5.20 -10.91
CA THR A 147 -13.18 -3.97 -10.87
C THR A 147 -13.38 -3.21 -12.17
N ILE A 148 -13.67 -1.92 -12.06
CA ILE A 148 -13.71 -1.02 -13.20
C ILE A 148 -12.27 -0.60 -13.49
N GLY A 149 -11.69 -1.15 -14.57
CA GLY A 149 -10.29 -0.88 -14.93
C GLY A 149 -10.11 0.42 -15.71
N LYS A 150 -11.11 0.78 -16.54
CA LYS A 150 -11.08 2.02 -17.31
C LYS A 150 -12.50 2.50 -17.58
N ILE A 151 -12.72 3.78 -17.40
CA ILE A 151 -13.93 4.47 -17.84
C ILE A 151 -13.52 5.71 -18.64
N VAL A 152 -14.13 5.90 -19.79
CA VAL A 152 -13.95 7.07 -20.64
C VAL A 152 -15.33 7.61 -20.96
N ILE A 153 -15.59 8.83 -20.55
CA ILE A 153 -16.84 9.54 -20.80
C ILE A 153 -16.56 10.64 -21.80
N LYS A 154 -17.33 10.68 -22.88
CA LYS A 154 -17.26 11.73 -23.90
C LYS A 154 -18.64 12.37 -24.03
N GLU A 155 -18.66 13.66 -23.99
CA GLU A 155 -19.88 14.43 -24.23
C GLU A 155 -20.31 14.28 -25.70
N GLN A 156 -21.60 14.23 -25.93
CA GLN A 156 -22.13 14.14 -27.29
C GLN A 156 -22.42 15.55 -27.82
N THR A 157 -21.72 15.88 -28.89
CA THR A 157 -21.78 17.22 -29.50
C THR A 157 -23.16 17.54 -30.16
N LYS A 158 -23.98 16.52 -30.46
CA LYS A 158 -25.24 16.67 -31.17
C LYS A 158 -26.46 16.85 -30.24
N ASN A 159 -26.40 16.29 -29.02
CA ASN A 159 -27.52 16.31 -28.08
C ASN A 159 -26.98 16.69 -26.71
N GLU A 160 -27.34 17.85 -26.21
CA GLU A 160 -26.99 18.29 -24.83
C GLU A 160 -27.57 17.33 -23.79
N GLY A 161 -26.78 16.99 -22.77
CA GLY A 161 -27.18 16.10 -21.68
C GLY A 161 -26.93 14.60 -21.94
N TYR A 162 -26.56 14.21 -23.15
CA TYR A 162 -26.20 12.83 -23.47
C TYR A 162 -24.69 12.64 -23.55
N ILE A 163 -24.24 11.48 -23.11
CA ILE A 163 -22.83 11.10 -23.07
C ILE A 163 -22.62 9.74 -23.75
N ASN A 164 -21.43 9.56 -24.32
CA ASN A 164 -20.94 8.29 -24.79
C ASN A 164 -19.92 7.74 -23.79
N VAL A 165 -20.08 6.50 -23.36
CA VAL A 165 -19.26 5.90 -22.31
C VAL A 165 -18.58 4.66 -22.84
N SER A 166 -17.26 4.59 -22.68
CA SER A 166 -16.49 3.35 -22.87
C SER A 166 -16.03 2.86 -21.50
N LEU A 167 -16.45 1.66 -21.15
CA LEU A 167 -16.22 1.04 -19.85
C LEU A 167 -15.48 -0.28 -20.04
N LYS A 168 -14.41 -0.49 -19.27
CA LYS A 168 -13.73 -1.78 -19.16
C LYS A 168 -13.89 -2.33 -17.75
N VAL A 169 -14.58 -3.45 -17.64
CA VAL A 169 -14.77 -4.16 -16.38
C VAL A 169 -13.91 -5.42 -16.38
N MET A 170 -13.26 -5.68 -15.27
CA MET A 170 -12.37 -6.82 -15.10
C MET A 170 -12.80 -7.63 -13.88
N THR A 171 -12.53 -8.93 -13.97
CA THR A 171 -12.70 -9.86 -12.85
C THR A 171 -11.61 -10.92 -12.90
N ILE A 172 -11.26 -11.45 -11.74
CA ILE A 172 -10.30 -12.55 -11.65
C ILE A 172 -11.07 -13.86 -11.79
N GLU A 173 -10.63 -14.74 -12.70
CA GLU A 173 -11.09 -16.11 -12.84
C GLU A 173 -10.12 -17.05 -12.16
N THR A 174 -10.66 -18.03 -11.44
CA THR A 174 -9.88 -19.12 -10.83
C THR A 174 -9.76 -20.28 -11.79
#